data_7cf95612546d33e412afe8f843dc331c
#
_entry.id   7cf95612546d33e412afe8f843dc331c
#
_cell.length_a   1.000
_cell.length_b   1.000
_cell.length_c   1.000
_cell.angle_alpha   90.00
_cell.angle_beta   90.00
_cell.angle_gamma   90.00
#
_symmetry.space_group_name_H-M   'P 1'
#
loop_
_entity.id
_entity.type
_entity.pdbx_description
1 polymer ?
#
loop_
_entity_poly.entity_id
_entity_poly.type
_entity_poly.pdbx_seq_one_letter_code
_entity_poly.pdbx_strand_id
1 'polypeptide(L)'
;MKPTRLFLTLLLAGLTTAQADRLVIKGSDTLGAKLVPQLAEQFKAQHPGTTFDIAAEGSTTGIAAIIEGTADIGMASRRAKPSEVGAATAKGRGMKPTIVAFDGIAVIVNSNNPVKSFTRKQVEQIFTGDIGDWSAAGGKPGRISIYTRNTSSGTYSEFKELAMKKRDYAGSSQKMAGNEQIAAEVGKNPNGIGYVGMAYTKASGVKVISIDGASPSVKAVQDHSYPFWRPTFYYTNGEPNGLAKQFVDFTLSGAGQRIVSQVGFVPIK
;
A
#
# COMPACT_ATOMS: atom_id res chain seq x y z
N MET A 1 -58.31 -1.18 60.00
CA MET A 1 -57.50 -0.45 59.07
C MET A 1 -56.31 -1.32 58.71
N LYS A 2 -56.22 -1.84 57.44
CA LYS A 2 -55.10 -2.66 56.94
C LYS A 2 -54.16 -1.77 56.11
N PRO A 3 -52.83 -1.79 56.30
CA PRO A 3 -51.93 -0.99 55.48
C PRO A 3 -51.70 -1.71 54.18
N THR A 4 -51.95 -0.97 53.06
CA THR A 4 -51.64 -1.36 51.69
C THR A 4 -50.11 -1.18 51.42
N ARG A 5 -49.42 -2.28 51.22
CA ARG A 5 -47.98 -2.24 50.82
C ARG A 5 -47.86 -1.99 49.33
N LEU A 6 -47.36 -0.81 49.00
CA LEU A 6 -46.99 -0.42 47.61
C LEU A 6 -45.64 -1.06 47.22
N PHE A 7 -45.65 -2.04 46.32
CA PHE A 7 -44.45 -2.61 45.77
C PHE A 7 -43.93 -1.69 44.63
N LEU A 8 -42.85 -1.00 44.89
CA LEU A 8 -42.15 -0.21 43.90
C LEU A 8 -41.19 -1.14 43.11
N THR A 9 -41.57 -1.53 41.89
CA THR A 9 -40.73 -2.35 40.99
C THR A 9 -39.72 -1.44 40.34
N LEU A 10 -38.46 -1.53 40.78
CA LEU A 10 -37.33 -0.82 40.15
C LEU A 10 -36.96 -1.54 38.85
N LEU A 11 -37.28 -0.94 37.70
CA LEU A 11 -36.80 -1.40 36.38
C LEU A 11 -35.31 -1.01 36.24
N LEU A 12 -34.38 -1.94 36.45
CA LEU A 12 -32.99 -1.78 36.09
C LEU A 12 -32.89 -1.86 34.56
N ALA A 13 -32.84 -0.70 33.86
CA ALA A 13 -32.45 -0.64 32.49
C ALA A 13 -30.94 -0.95 32.42
N GLY A 14 -30.62 -2.18 32.02
CA GLY A 14 -29.25 -2.58 31.75
C GLY A 14 -28.68 -1.75 30.59
N LEU A 15 -27.83 -0.79 30.91
CA LEU A 15 -26.95 -0.13 29.93
C LEU A 15 -25.95 -1.17 29.42
N THR A 16 -26.30 -1.86 28.34
CA THR A 16 -25.30 -2.61 27.58
C THR A 16 -24.32 -1.58 26.98
N THR A 17 -23.17 -1.43 27.59
CA THR A 17 -22.05 -0.74 26.94
C THR A 17 -21.71 -1.52 25.68
N ALA A 18 -22.13 -1.03 24.52
CA ALA A 18 -21.65 -1.55 23.24
C ALA A 18 -20.14 -1.38 23.25
N GLN A 19 -19.42 -2.48 23.40
CA GLN A 19 -17.97 -2.48 23.26
C GLN A 19 -17.67 -2.10 21.80
N ALA A 20 -16.91 -1.02 21.61
CA ALA A 20 -16.54 -0.60 20.28
C ALA A 20 -15.72 -1.72 19.60
N ASP A 21 -16.24 -2.24 18.49
CA ASP A 21 -15.53 -3.23 17.69
C ASP A 21 -14.25 -2.61 17.13
N ARG A 22 -13.08 -3.20 17.44
CA ARG A 22 -11.79 -2.71 17.01
C ARG A 22 -11.24 -3.60 15.89
N LEU A 23 -10.78 -2.98 14.79
CA LEU A 23 -10.12 -3.65 13.68
C LEU A 23 -8.67 -3.22 13.59
N VAL A 24 -7.74 -4.15 13.73
CA VAL A 24 -6.30 -3.92 13.66
C VAL A 24 -5.80 -4.25 12.26
N ILE A 25 -5.28 -3.25 11.55
CA ILE A 25 -4.79 -3.36 10.16
C ILE A 25 -3.34 -2.90 10.13
N LYS A 26 -2.41 -3.78 9.73
CA LYS A 26 -0.98 -3.45 9.68
C LYS A 26 -0.39 -3.76 8.32
N GLY A 27 0.64 -3.03 7.92
CA GLY A 27 1.46 -3.43 6.77
C GLY A 27 1.78 -2.36 5.75
N SER A 28 1.44 -2.57 4.49
CA SER A 28 1.85 -1.77 3.35
C SER A 28 1.59 -0.27 3.50
N ASP A 29 2.63 0.55 3.50
CA ASP A 29 2.51 2.01 3.38
C ASP A 29 1.76 2.42 2.09
N THR A 30 1.96 1.72 0.99
CA THR A 30 1.27 2.02 -0.26
C THR A 30 -0.25 2.03 -0.11
N LEU A 31 -0.82 1.09 0.65
CA LEU A 31 -2.25 1.02 0.96
C LEU A 31 -2.61 1.88 2.18
N GLY A 32 -1.82 1.77 3.24
CA GLY A 32 -2.16 2.28 4.56
C GLY A 32 -2.00 3.79 4.72
N ALA A 33 -1.17 4.46 3.90
CA ALA A 33 -1.02 5.91 4.02
C ALA A 33 -2.17 6.71 3.36
N LYS A 34 -2.89 6.14 2.39
CA LYS A 34 -3.98 6.85 1.69
C LYS A 34 -5.27 6.06 1.57
N LEU A 35 -5.23 4.82 1.05
CA LEU A 35 -6.43 4.09 0.68
C LEU A 35 -7.20 3.59 1.91
N VAL A 36 -6.52 2.88 2.81
CA VAL A 36 -7.18 2.22 3.95
C VAL A 36 -7.81 3.22 4.91
N PRO A 37 -7.20 4.39 5.24
CA PRO A 37 -7.86 5.41 6.04
C PRO A 37 -9.16 5.92 5.42
N GLN A 38 -9.22 6.15 4.10
CA GLN A 38 -10.43 6.62 3.44
C GLN A 38 -11.53 5.54 3.41
N LEU A 39 -11.15 4.28 3.20
CA LEU A 39 -12.07 3.15 3.33
C LEU A 39 -12.61 3.02 4.75
N ALA A 40 -11.75 3.17 5.77
CA ALA A 40 -12.12 3.10 7.17
C ALA A 40 -13.11 4.22 7.55
N GLU A 41 -12.88 5.45 7.12
CA GLU A 41 -13.80 6.56 7.38
C GLU A 41 -15.18 6.33 6.75
N GLN A 42 -15.23 5.86 5.51
CA GLN A 42 -16.50 5.55 4.85
C GLN A 42 -17.19 4.33 5.47
N PHE A 43 -16.42 3.34 5.92
CA PHE A 43 -16.95 2.18 6.63
C PHE A 43 -17.61 2.55 7.97
N LYS A 44 -16.96 3.44 8.76
CA LYS A 44 -17.50 3.96 10.02
C LYS A 44 -18.85 4.63 9.86
N ALA A 45 -19.09 5.30 8.73
CA ALA A 45 -20.39 5.93 8.48
C ALA A 45 -21.54 4.91 8.41
N GLN A 46 -21.25 3.66 8.05
CA GLN A 46 -22.22 2.56 7.99
C GLN A 46 -22.16 1.65 9.23
N HIS A 47 -21.07 1.69 9.97
CA HIS A 47 -20.80 0.88 11.16
C HIS A 47 -20.35 1.79 12.32
N PRO A 48 -21.24 2.63 12.86
CA PRO A 48 -20.93 3.52 13.97
C PRO A 48 -20.48 2.72 15.19
N GLY A 49 -19.41 3.19 15.84
CA GLY A 49 -18.79 2.47 16.96
C GLY A 49 -17.58 1.61 16.57
N THR A 50 -17.34 1.36 15.28
CA THR A 50 -16.10 0.69 14.85
C THR A 50 -14.88 1.61 15.01
N THR A 51 -13.82 1.08 15.61
CA THR A 51 -12.52 1.74 15.73
C THR A 51 -11.48 1.02 14.88
N PHE A 52 -10.52 1.77 14.35
CA PHE A 52 -9.45 1.24 13.50
C PHE A 52 -8.09 1.56 14.11
N ASP A 53 -7.22 0.55 14.14
CA ASP A 53 -5.81 0.71 14.46
C ASP A 53 -5.00 0.39 13.19
N ILE A 54 -4.50 1.44 12.50
CA ILE A 54 -3.85 1.32 11.20
C ILE A 54 -2.38 1.65 11.34
N ALA A 55 -1.49 0.67 11.06
CA ALA A 55 -0.04 0.85 11.03
C ALA A 55 0.52 0.57 9.63
N ALA A 56 1.11 1.59 9.00
CA ALA A 56 1.54 1.58 7.60
C ALA A 56 3.09 1.52 7.47
N GLU A 57 3.72 0.43 7.93
CA GLU A 57 5.17 0.29 8.09
C GLU A 57 5.86 -0.58 7.03
N GLY A 58 5.08 -1.17 6.13
CA GLY A 58 5.56 -2.01 5.03
C GLY A 58 4.90 -3.38 4.97
N SER A 59 4.90 -4.01 3.79
CA SER A 59 4.21 -5.28 3.56
C SER A 59 4.75 -6.42 4.41
N THR A 60 6.07 -6.42 4.70
CA THR A 60 6.69 -7.44 5.54
C THR A 60 6.14 -7.40 6.97
N THR A 61 5.93 -6.20 7.53
CA THR A 61 5.35 -6.05 8.88
C THR A 61 3.88 -6.50 8.93
N GLY A 62 3.10 -6.23 7.87
CA GLY A 62 1.71 -6.70 7.78
C GLY A 62 1.60 -8.22 7.69
N ILE A 63 2.42 -8.85 6.85
CA ILE A 63 2.48 -10.30 6.73
C ILE A 63 2.94 -10.93 8.06
N ALA A 64 3.97 -10.38 8.69
CA ALA A 64 4.44 -10.82 10.00
C ALA A 64 3.35 -10.69 11.08
N ALA A 65 2.56 -9.62 11.05
CA ALA A 65 1.47 -9.41 12.00
C ALA A 65 0.37 -10.50 11.87
N ILE A 66 0.07 -10.99 10.66
CA ILE A 66 -0.83 -12.14 10.46
C ILE A 66 -0.19 -13.44 11.00
N ILE A 67 1.09 -13.67 10.73
CA ILE A 67 1.83 -14.83 11.25
C ILE A 67 1.82 -14.84 12.78
N GLU A 68 2.02 -13.68 13.41
CA GLU A 68 2.04 -13.56 14.88
C GLU A 68 0.63 -13.42 15.50
N GLY A 69 -0.40 -13.16 14.71
CA GLY A 69 -1.78 -12.94 15.21
C GLY A 69 -1.96 -11.59 15.92
N THR A 70 -1.20 -10.59 15.53
CA THR A 70 -1.24 -9.23 16.10
C THR A 70 -1.98 -8.24 15.21
N ALA A 71 -2.60 -8.70 14.13
CA ALA A 71 -3.50 -7.94 13.28
C ALA A 71 -4.61 -8.84 12.72
N ASP A 72 -5.76 -8.25 12.46
CA ASP A 72 -6.90 -8.88 11.80
C ASP A 72 -6.71 -8.90 10.30
N ILE A 73 -6.10 -7.83 9.75
CA ILE A 73 -5.78 -7.68 8.33
C ILE A 73 -4.32 -7.24 8.18
N GLY A 74 -3.57 -7.99 7.37
CA GLY A 74 -2.22 -7.64 6.92
C GLY A 74 -2.26 -7.02 5.53
N MET A 75 -1.99 -5.74 5.40
CA MET A 75 -1.87 -5.06 4.10
C MET A 75 -0.55 -5.41 3.41
N ALA A 76 -0.60 -5.77 2.13
CA ALA A 76 0.62 -6.01 1.35
C ALA A 76 0.49 -5.51 -0.09
N SER A 77 1.57 -4.94 -0.60
CA SER A 77 1.73 -4.54 -2.01
C SER A 77 2.70 -5.46 -2.75
N ARG A 78 2.78 -6.70 -2.30
CA ARG A 78 3.42 -7.85 -2.91
C ARG A 78 2.75 -9.14 -2.45
N ARG A 79 2.99 -10.22 -3.16
CA ARG A 79 2.61 -11.55 -2.65
C ARG A 79 3.44 -11.93 -1.42
N ALA A 80 2.84 -12.71 -0.51
CA ALA A 80 3.58 -13.36 0.56
C ALA A 80 4.59 -14.35 -0.05
N LYS A 81 5.79 -14.40 0.52
CA LYS A 81 6.84 -15.33 0.10
C LYS A 81 6.50 -16.75 0.57
N PRO A 82 6.97 -17.82 -0.13
CA PRO A 82 6.76 -19.18 0.34
C PRO A 82 7.23 -19.41 1.78
N SER A 83 8.35 -18.80 2.20
CA SER A 83 8.85 -18.86 3.57
C SER A 83 7.90 -18.20 4.59
N GLU A 84 7.21 -17.11 4.22
CA GLU A 84 6.23 -16.44 5.08
C GLU A 84 4.96 -17.30 5.22
N VAL A 85 4.51 -17.93 4.13
CA VAL A 85 3.39 -18.88 4.16
C VAL A 85 3.74 -20.09 5.01
N GLY A 86 4.94 -20.65 4.85
CA GLY A 86 5.43 -21.77 5.67
C GLY A 86 5.51 -21.42 7.16
N ALA A 87 5.96 -20.19 7.49
CA ALA A 87 6.01 -19.72 8.88
C ALA A 87 4.60 -19.57 9.49
N ALA A 88 3.62 -19.09 8.71
CA ALA A 88 2.23 -19.04 9.16
C ALA A 88 1.68 -20.45 9.45
N THR A 89 1.88 -21.39 8.52
CA THR A 89 1.46 -22.80 8.67
C THR A 89 2.08 -23.44 9.90
N ALA A 90 3.38 -23.22 10.16
CA ALA A 90 4.07 -23.74 11.33
C ALA A 90 3.50 -23.22 12.66
N LYS A 91 2.84 -22.06 12.64
CA LYS A 91 2.12 -21.49 13.80
C LYS A 91 0.62 -21.82 13.81
N GLY A 92 0.17 -22.75 12.97
CA GLY A 92 -1.24 -23.14 12.84
C GLY A 92 -2.14 -22.01 12.29
N ARG A 93 -1.56 -21.08 11.50
CA ARG A 93 -2.29 -19.96 10.90
C ARG A 93 -2.44 -20.12 9.40
N GLY A 94 -3.60 -19.73 8.90
CA GLY A 94 -3.84 -19.54 7.48
C GLY A 94 -3.20 -18.24 6.97
N MET A 95 -2.90 -18.21 5.67
CA MET A 95 -2.44 -16.98 4.99
C MET A 95 -3.31 -16.79 3.75
N LYS A 96 -4.55 -16.31 3.96
CA LYS A 96 -5.53 -16.10 2.89
C LYS A 96 -5.31 -14.75 2.23
N PRO A 97 -4.90 -14.70 0.95
CA PRO A 97 -4.81 -13.44 0.21
C PRO A 97 -6.17 -13.05 -0.38
N THR A 98 -6.51 -11.77 -0.29
CA THR A 98 -7.59 -11.14 -1.03
C THR A 98 -7.03 -9.97 -1.84
N ILE A 99 -7.16 -9.99 -3.17
CA ILE A 99 -6.78 -8.85 -4.02
C ILE A 99 -7.80 -7.76 -3.82
N VAL A 100 -7.35 -6.55 -3.46
CA VAL A 100 -8.23 -5.41 -3.15
C VAL A 100 -8.15 -4.29 -4.18
N ALA A 101 -7.02 -4.20 -4.89
CA ALA A 101 -6.80 -3.24 -5.98
C ALA A 101 -5.59 -3.69 -6.82
N PHE A 102 -5.46 -3.09 -8.01
CA PHE A 102 -4.19 -3.09 -8.73
C PHE A 102 -3.49 -1.73 -8.60
N ASP A 103 -2.18 -1.72 -8.82
CA ASP A 103 -1.34 -0.52 -8.74
C ASP A 103 -0.24 -0.57 -9.79
N GLY A 104 0.16 0.60 -10.31
CA GLY A 104 1.36 0.77 -11.11
C GLY A 104 2.47 1.38 -10.27
N ILE A 105 3.68 0.80 -10.30
CA ILE A 105 4.84 1.41 -9.66
C ILE A 105 5.44 2.42 -10.64
N ALA A 106 5.11 3.69 -10.44
CA ALA A 106 5.55 4.79 -11.30
C ALA A 106 7.00 5.19 -10.97
N VAL A 107 7.83 5.30 -11.99
CA VAL A 107 9.13 5.98 -11.89
C VAL A 107 8.90 7.48 -11.98
N ILE A 108 9.43 8.22 -11.02
CA ILE A 108 9.30 9.67 -10.93
C ILE A 108 10.67 10.34 -10.90
N VAL A 109 10.76 11.50 -11.53
CA VAL A 109 11.92 12.39 -11.49
C VAL A 109 11.48 13.81 -11.10
N ASN A 110 12.43 14.67 -10.77
CA ASN A 110 12.14 16.09 -10.56
C ASN A 110 11.49 16.69 -11.82
N SER A 111 10.51 17.57 -11.65
CA SER A 111 9.76 18.20 -12.75
C SER A 111 10.65 18.98 -13.72
N ASN A 112 11.79 19.52 -13.27
CA ASN A 112 12.77 20.24 -14.08
C ASN A 112 13.73 19.34 -14.88
N ASN A 113 13.71 18.02 -14.63
CA ASN A 113 14.52 17.08 -15.39
C ASN A 113 14.01 16.99 -16.85
N PRO A 114 14.83 17.11 -17.90
CA PRO A 114 14.36 17.10 -19.29
C PRO A 114 13.88 15.72 -19.78
N VAL A 115 14.30 14.63 -19.12
CA VAL A 115 13.95 13.26 -19.52
C VAL A 115 12.45 13.02 -19.45
N LYS A 116 11.88 12.33 -20.45
CA LYS A 116 10.43 12.02 -20.53
C LYS A 116 10.12 10.53 -20.50
N SER A 117 11.06 9.69 -20.89
CA SER A 117 10.88 8.24 -20.99
C SER A 117 12.18 7.49 -20.74
N PHE A 118 12.04 6.24 -20.27
CA PHE A 118 13.12 5.26 -20.20
C PHE A 118 12.67 3.94 -20.80
N THR A 119 13.64 3.17 -21.27
CA THR A 119 13.46 1.73 -21.45
C THR A 119 13.55 1.03 -20.09
N ARG A 120 12.96 -0.17 -19.95
CA ARG A 120 13.17 -1.01 -18.74
C ARG A 120 14.66 -1.25 -18.46
N LYS A 121 15.48 -1.36 -19.49
CA LYS A 121 16.93 -1.53 -19.32
C LYS A 121 17.58 -0.30 -18.69
N GLN A 122 17.21 0.89 -19.09
CA GLN A 122 17.70 2.13 -18.47
C GLN A 122 17.26 2.25 -17.02
N VAL A 123 16.00 1.90 -16.71
CA VAL A 123 15.52 1.86 -15.30
C VAL A 123 16.36 0.89 -14.47
N GLU A 124 16.58 -0.35 -14.96
CA GLU A 124 17.48 -1.31 -14.31
C GLU A 124 18.85 -0.68 -14.04
N GLN A 125 19.51 -0.14 -15.08
CA GLN A 125 20.87 0.41 -14.98
C GLN A 125 20.98 1.62 -14.03
N ILE A 126 19.97 2.48 -14.00
CA ILE A 126 19.95 3.62 -13.09
C ILE A 126 19.82 3.15 -11.64
N PHE A 127 18.84 2.30 -11.35
CA PHE A 127 18.59 1.87 -9.96
C PHE A 127 19.63 0.90 -9.41
N THR A 128 20.39 0.20 -10.28
CA THR A 128 21.57 -0.61 -9.88
C THR A 128 22.85 0.21 -9.78
N GLY A 129 22.87 1.44 -10.32
CA GLY A 129 24.03 2.32 -10.32
C GLY A 129 24.99 2.14 -11.50
N ASP A 130 24.63 1.30 -12.48
CA ASP A 130 25.40 1.16 -13.74
C ASP A 130 25.40 2.50 -14.52
N ILE A 131 24.32 3.28 -14.40
CA ILE A 131 24.22 4.67 -14.87
C ILE A 131 24.13 5.56 -13.64
N GLY A 132 25.18 6.32 -13.36
CA GLY A 132 25.27 7.19 -12.18
C GLY A 132 25.17 8.69 -12.47
N ASP A 133 25.13 9.08 -13.75
CA ASP A 133 25.03 10.47 -14.19
C ASP A 133 23.90 10.66 -15.18
N TRP A 134 23.18 11.78 -15.06
CA TRP A 134 22.05 12.10 -15.92
C TRP A 134 22.42 12.27 -17.41
N SER A 135 23.66 12.69 -17.73
CA SER A 135 24.11 12.80 -19.13
C SER A 135 24.06 11.46 -19.86
N ALA A 136 24.36 10.36 -19.18
CA ALA A 136 24.24 9.00 -19.73
C ALA A 136 22.79 8.50 -19.83
N ALA A 137 21.85 9.19 -19.18
CA ALA A 137 20.43 8.88 -19.19
C ALA A 137 19.58 9.86 -20.04
N GLY A 138 20.23 10.75 -20.81
CA GLY A 138 19.55 11.74 -21.66
C GLY A 138 19.13 13.02 -20.92
N GLY A 139 19.65 13.24 -19.71
CA GLY A 139 19.44 14.45 -18.93
C GLY A 139 20.61 15.45 -19.04
N LYS A 140 20.55 16.51 -18.23
CA LYS A 140 21.67 17.44 -18.04
C LYS A 140 22.73 16.78 -17.15
N PRO A 141 24.05 17.06 -17.36
CA PRO A 141 25.10 16.51 -16.51
C PRO A 141 24.82 16.73 -15.02
N GLY A 142 24.98 15.68 -14.23
CA GLY A 142 24.79 15.69 -12.78
C GLY A 142 24.59 14.28 -12.22
N ARG A 143 25.17 14.04 -11.04
CA ARG A 143 25.05 12.74 -10.38
C ARG A 143 23.60 12.42 -10.04
N ILE A 144 23.13 11.23 -10.39
CA ILE A 144 21.78 10.77 -10.09
C ILE A 144 21.64 10.48 -8.58
N SER A 145 20.63 11.09 -7.94
CA SER A 145 20.23 10.81 -6.55
C SER A 145 19.07 9.83 -6.55
N ILE A 146 19.34 8.60 -6.14
CA ILE A 146 18.37 7.50 -6.18
C ILE A 146 17.66 7.41 -4.83
N TYR A 147 16.32 7.53 -4.82
CA TYR A 147 15.48 7.36 -3.64
C TYR A 147 14.68 6.05 -3.75
N THR A 148 14.84 5.19 -2.75
CA THR A 148 14.21 3.88 -2.68
C THR A 148 13.42 3.73 -1.38
N ARG A 149 12.74 2.61 -1.22
CA ARG A 149 12.06 2.26 0.03
C ARG A 149 12.98 1.42 0.93
N ASN A 150 12.64 1.35 2.21
CA ASN A 150 13.26 0.40 3.14
C ASN A 150 12.93 -1.05 2.75
N THR A 151 13.62 -2.03 3.33
CA THR A 151 13.51 -3.46 2.97
C THR A 151 12.22 -4.14 3.45
N SER A 152 11.46 -3.52 4.40
CA SER A 152 10.14 -4.00 4.81
C SER A 152 9.06 -3.69 3.76
N SER A 153 9.33 -2.77 2.82
CA SER A 153 8.40 -2.34 1.78
C SER A 153 8.17 -3.42 0.73
N GLY A 154 6.88 -3.73 0.47
CA GLY A 154 6.50 -4.56 -0.67
C GLY A 154 6.84 -3.89 -2.00
N THR A 155 6.75 -2.55 -2.08
CA THR A 155 7.12 -1.80 -3.28
C THR A 155 8.62 -1.91 -3.58
N TYR A 156 9.47 -1.92 -2.56
CA TYR A 156 10.91 -2.20 -2.72
C TYR A 156 11.14 -3.57 -3.36
N SER A 157 10.48 -4.61 -2.85
CA SER A 157 10.63 -5.97 -3.34
C SER A 157 10.07 -6.13 -4.76
N GLU A 158 8.86 -5.62 -5.03
CA GLU A 158 8.24 -5.72 -6.36
C GLU A 158 9.00 -4.93 -7.43
N PHE A 159 9.47 -3.72 -7.10
CA PHE A 159 10.26 -2.96 -8.06
C PHE A 159 11.59 -3.66 -8.39
N LYS A 160 12.21 -4.29 -7.40
CA LYS A 160 13.42 -5.12 -7.61
C LYS A 160 13.15 -6.30 -8.57
N GLU A 161 11.99 -6.95 -8.42
CA GLU A 161 11.56 -8.05 -9.31
C GLU A 161 11.25 -7.54 -10.73
N LEU A 162 10.37 -6.55 -10.84
CA LEU A 162 9.78 -6.11 -12.11
C LEU A 162 10.76 -5.26 -12.95
N ALA A 163 11.52 -4.37 -12.30
CA ALA A 163 12.34 -3.37 -12.97
C ALA A 163 13.83 -3.72 -13.00
N MET A 164 14.33 -4.47 -12.01
CA MET A 164 15.78 -4.65 -11.82
C MET A 164 16.25 -6.10 -12.01
N LYS A 165 15.39 -7.00 -12.45
CA LYS A 165 15.72 -8.45 -12.61
C LYS A 165 16.39 -9.05 -11.38
N LYS A 166 15.92 -8.67 -10.19
CA LYS A 166 16.43 -9.08 -8.87
C LYS A 166 17.82 -8.58 -8.51
N ARG A 167 18.45 -7.75 -9.35
CA ARG A 167 19.74 -7.12 -9.02
C ARG A 167 19.60 -6.20 -7.81
N ASP A 168 20.68 -5.95 -7.09
CA ASP A 168 20.67 -5.06 -5.94
C ASP A 168 20.60 -3.59 -6.35
N TYR A 169 19.96 -2.79 -5.49
CA TYR A 169 19.99 -1.35 -5.64
C TYR A 169 21.40 -0.80 -5.46
N ALA A 170 21.70 0.30 -6.15
CA ALA A 170 22.95 1.02 -5.96
C ALA A 170 23.24 1.27 -4.48
N GLY A 171 24.47 1.05 -4.04
CA GLY A 171 24.87 1.29 -2.65
C GLY A 171 24.71 2.74 -2.22
N SER A 172 24.68 3.68 -3.18
CA SER A 172 24.41 5.12 -2.94
C SER A 172 22.94 5.48 -2.82
N SER A 173 22.00 4.51 -3.00
CA SER A 173 20.56 4.77 -2.90
C SER A 173 20.14 5.13 -1.48
N GLN A 174 19.28 6.14 -1.35
CA GLN A 174 18.74 6.60 -0.08
C GLN A 174 17.41 5.92 0.21
N LYS A 175 17.28 5.30 1.38
CA LYS A 175 16.10 4.52 1.77
C LYS A 175 15.11 5.38 2.54
N MET A 176 13.86 5.46 2.03
CA MET A 176 12.76 6.23 2.61
C MET A 176 11.71 5.29 3.23
N ALA A 177 11.04 5.75 4.27
CA ALA A 177 10.01 4.98 4.94
C ALA A 177 8.75 4.82 4.09
N GLY A 178 8.35 5.87 3.35
CA GLY A 178 7.08 5.92 2.61
C GLY A 178 7.18 6.45 1.18
N ASN A 179 6.10 6.24 0.42
CA ASN A 179 5.95 6.80 -0.94
C ASN A 179 5.96 8.33 -0.94
N GLU A 180 5.33 8.98 0.05
CA GLU A 180 5.27 10.43 0.16
C GLU A 180 6.64 11.04 0.38
N GLN A 181 7.49 10.39 1.19
CA GLN A 181 8.87 10.85 1.39
C GLN A 181 9.68 10.78 0.09
N ILE A 182 9.57 9.68 -0.68
CA ILE A 182 10.24 9.59 -1.98
C ILE A 182 9.78 10.74 -2.89
N ALA A 183 8.47 10.94 -3.01
CA ALA A 183 7.94 12.00 -3.86
C ALA A 183 8.41 13.39 -3.41
N ALA A 184 8.44 13.65 -2.10
CA ALA A 184 8.92 14.92 -1.55
C ALA A 184 10.42 15.15 -1.84
N GLU A 185 11.26 14.14 -1.64
CA GLU A 185 12.70 14.27 -1.88
C GLU A 185 13.04 14.42 -3.38
N VAL A 186 12.35 13.65 -4.25
CA VAL A 186 12.49 13.81 -5.70
C VAL A 186 12.02 15.20 -6.15
N GLY A 187 10.92 15.70 -5.57
CA GLY A 187 10.39 17.04 -5.89
C GLY A 187 11.34 18.18 -5.52
N LYS A 188 12.13 18.03 -4.46
CA LYS A 188 13.12 19.04 -3.99
C LYS A 188 14.46 18.95 -4.71
N ASN A 189 14.86 17.76 -5.18
CA ASN A 189 16.18 17.52 -5.74
C ASN A 189 16.13 17.46 -7.29
N PRO A 190 16.71 18.43 -8.02
CA PRO A 190 16.74 18.43 -9.48
C PRO A 190 17.37 17.16 -10.11
N ASN A 191 18.25 16.49 -9.37
CA ASN A 191 18.91 15.26 -9.77
C ASN A 191 18.23 13.99 -9.22
N GLY A 192 17.04 14.14 -8.59
CA GLY A 192 16.32 13.05 -7.94
C GLY A 192 15.59 12.13 -8.91
N ILE A 193 15.66 10.84 -8.61
CA ILE A 193 14.83 9.79 -9.20
C ILE A 193 14.34 8.87 -8.09
N GLY A 194 13.11 8.37 -8.23
CA GLY A 194 12.53 7.41 -7.31
C GLY A 194 11.39 6.63 -7.94
N TYR A 195 10.76 5.78 -7.16
CA TYR A 195 9.54 5.08 -7.57
C TYR A 195 8.48 5.15 -6.47
N VAL A 196 7.24 5.27 -6.88
CA VAL A 196 6.08 5.35 -5.99
C VAL A 196 4.88 4.62 -6.60
N GLY A 197 3.88 4.25 -5.80
CA GLY A 197 2.58 3.83 -6.32
C GLY A 197 1.86 4.98 -7.05
N MET A 198 0.99 4.64 -8.00
CA MET A 198 0.26 5.64 -8.83
C MET A 198 -0.46 6.70 -8.00
N ALA A 199 -1.01 6.34 -6.85
CA ALA A 199 -1.69 7.26 -5.93
C ALA A 199 -0.82 8.41 -5.39
N TYR A 200 0.51 8.33 -5.57
CA TYR A 200 1.49 9.28 -5.05
C TYR A 200 2.17 10.13 -6.13
N THR A 201 1.75 10.01 -7.38
CA THR A 201 2.37 10.67 -8.53
C THR A 201 2.03 12.15 -8.68
N LYS A 202 1.00 12.63 -7.97
CA LYS A 202 0.53 14.03 -8.03
C LYS A 202 1.25 14.96 -7.03
N ALA A 203 2.36 14.52 -6.44
CA ALA A 203 3.14 15.35 -5.53
C ALA A 203 3.78 16.53 -6.26
N SER A 204 3.94 17.65 -5.56
CA SER A 204 4.57 18.85 -6.13
C SER A 204 6.03 18.60 -6.51
N GLY A 205 6.48 19.20 -7.62
CA GLY A 205 7.86 19.14 -8.07
C GLY A 205 8.30 17.82 -8.71
N VAL A 206 7.37 16.86 -8.89
CA VAL A 206 7.68 15.59 -9.56
C VAL A 206 6.97 15.46 -10.91
N LYS A 207 7.52 14.65 -11.78
CA LYS A 207 6.86 14.16 -12.98
C LYS A 207 7.09 12.66 -13.16
N VAL A 208 6.11 12.01 -13.77
CA VAL A 208 6.17 10.58 -14.11
C VAL A 208 6.94 10.38 -15.41
N ILE A 209 7.75 9.34 -15.46
CA ILE A 209 8.48 8.88 -16.64
C ILE A 209 7.70 7.72 -17.28
N SER A 210 7.51 7.77 -18.60
CA SER A 210 6.99 6.62 -19.35
C SER A 210 8.08 5.53 -19.49
N ILE A 211 7.66 4.27 -19.49
CA ILE A 211 8.56 3.10 -19.58
C ILE A 211 8.20 2.31 -20.83
N ASP A 212 9.18 2.12 -21.71
CA ASP A 212 8.99 1.49 -23.04
C ASP A 212 7.80 2.12 -23.80
N GLY A 213 7.60 3.44 -23.65
CA GLY A 213 6.51 4.18 -24.26
C GLY A 213 5.18 4.15 -23.51
N ALA A 214 5.02 3.32 -22.48
CA ALA A 214 3.80 3.25 -21.66
C ALA A 214 3.92 4.14 -20.42
N SER A 215 2.87 4.91 -20.12
CA SER A 215 2.75 5.65 -18.86
C SER A 215 1.82 4.89 -17.90
N PRO A 216 2.08 4.94 -16.57
CA PRO A 216 1.18 4.33 -15.60
C PRO A 216 -0.17 5.03 -15.63
N SER A 217 -1.20 4.30 -15.98
CA SER A 217 -2.59 4.75 -16.03
C SER A 217 -3.52 3.61 -15.66
N VAL A 218 -4.77 3.91 -15.29
CA VAL A 218 -5.77 2.88 -15.01
C VAL A 218 -5.84 1.88 -16.16
N LYS A 219 -6.01 2.37 -17.40
CA LYS A 219 -6.06 1.53 -18.60
C LYS A 219 -4.81 0.67 -18.77
N ALA A 220 -3.61 1.27 -18.67
CA ALA A 220 -2.35 0.56 -18.92
C ALA A 220 -2.02 -0.48 -17.84
N VAL A 221 -2.55 -0.32 -16.63
CA VAL A 221 -2.46 -1.33 -15.57
C VAL A 221 -3.49 -2.45 -15.81
N GLN A 222 -4.71 -2.13 -16.22
CA GLN A 222 -5.76 -3.11 -16.49
C GLN A 222 -5.45 -4.01 -17.70
N ASP A 223 -4.92 -3.45 -18.78
CA ASP A 223 -4.54 -4.19 -19.99
C ASP A 223 -3.09 -4.71 -19.95
N HIS A 224 -2.40 -4.50 -18.83
CA HIS A 224 -1.01 -4.93 -18.58
C HIS A 224 0.02 -4.35 -19.55
N SER A 225 -0.28 -3.28 -20.25
CA SER A 225 0.66 -2.58 -21.14
C SER A 225 1.72 -1.78 -20.37
N TYR A 226 1.44 -1.37 -19.11
CA TYR A 226 2.44 -0.80 -18.23
C TYR A 226 3.25 -1.91 -17.54
N PRO A 227 4.59 -1.96 -17.70
CA PRO A 227 5.36 -3.13 -17.30
C PRO A 227 5.53 -3.32 -15.78
N PHE A 228 5.33 -2.26 -14.98
CA PHE A 228 5.53 -2.30 -13.52
C PHE A 228 4.20 -2.25 -12.77
N TRP A 229 3.22 -3.03 -13.21
CA TRP A 229 1.95 -3.20 -12.52
C TRP A 229 1.98 -4.37 -11.53
N ARG A 230 1.11 -4.33 -10.52
CA ARG A 230 1.01 -5.38 -9.50
C ARG A 230 -0.37 -5.41 -8.85
N PRO A 231 -0.81 -6.55 -8.31
CA PRO A 231 -1.91 -6.61 -7.36
C PRO A 231 -1.48 -6.13 -5.96
N THR A 232 -2.46 -5.65 -5.20
CA THR A 232 -2.32 -5.36 -3.78
C THR A 232 -3.29 -6.20 -2.97
N PHE A 233 -2.92 -6.53 -1.74
CA PHE A 233 -3.57 -7.58 -0.98
C PHE A 233 -3.94 -7.15 0.44
N TYR A 234 -5.05 -7.70 0.93
CA TYR A 234 -5.26 -7.98 2.33
C TYR A 234 -4.97 -9.46 2.59
N TYR A 235 -4.23 -9.74 3.65
CA TYR A 235 -4.02 -11.07 4.18
C TYR A 235 -4.80 -11.23 5.48
N THR A 236 -5.45 -12.38 5.67
CA THR A 236 -6.17 -12.74 6.88
C THR A 236 -5.74 -14.14 7.34
N ASN A 237 -5.99 -14.46 8.63
CA ASN A 237 -5.77 -15.79 9.15
C ASN A 237 -6.92 -16.73 8.72
N GLY A 238 -6.72 -17.41 7.58
CA GLY A 238 -7.78 -18.16 6.91
C GLY A 238 -8.83 -17.26 6.27
N GLU A 239 -10.04 -17.79 6.04
CA GLU A 239 -11.13 -16.98 5.49
C GLU A 239 -11.48 -15.84 6.45
N PRO A 240 -11.66 -14.61 5.95
CA PRO A 240 -12.00 -13.48 6.81
C PRO A 240 -13.35 -13.71 7.50
N ASN A 241 -13.44 -13.35 8.75
CA ASN A 241 -14.66 -13.47 9.56
C ASN A 241 -14.92 -12.19 10.36
N GLY A 242 -16.09 -12.11 11.02
CA GLY A 242 -16.45 -10.99 11.87
C GLY A 242 -16.28 -9.63 11.20
N LEU A 243 -15.70 -8.68 11.91
CA LEU A 243 -15.47 -7.30 11.45
C LEU A 243 -14.47 -7.25 10.30
N ALA A 244 -13.43 -8.11 10.30
CA ALA A 244 -12.48 -8.20 9.22
C ALA A 244 -13.16 -8.58 7.89
N LYS A 245 -14.10 -9.55 7.93
CA LYS A 245 -14.89 -9.91 6.76
C LYS A 245 -15.74 -8.75 6.25
N GLN A 246 -16.44 -8.06 7.15
CA GLN A 246 -17.28 -6.91 6.78
C GLN A 246 -16.45 -5.81 6.09
N PHE A 247 -15.25 -5.50 6.60
CA PHE A 247 -14.37 -4.51 6.02
C PHE A 247 -13.78 -4.95 4.67
N VAL A 248 -13.41 -6.23 4.53
CA VAL A 248 -12.97 -6.82 3.25
C VAL A 248 -14.09 -6.75 2.22
N ASP A 249 -15.30 -7.19 2.57
CA ASP A 249 -16.47 -7.16 1.69
C ASP A 249 -16.82 -5.72 1.27
N PHE A 250 -16.76 -4.77 2.21
CA PHE A 250 -16.95 -3.34 1.92
C PHE A 250 -15.90 -2.85 0.93
N THR A 251 -14.61 -3.18 1.15
CA THR A 251 -13.52 -2.79 0.23
C THR A 251 -13.78 -3.31 -1.19
N LEU A 252 -14.28 -4.55 -1.32
CA LEU A 252 -14.59 -5.19 -2.61
C LEU A 252 -15.91 -4.74 -3.22
N SER A 253 -16.76 -4.06 -2.46
CA SER A 253 -18.05 -3.54 -2.94
C SER A 253 -17.87 -2.42 -3.97
N GLY A 254 -18.95 -2.11 -4.71
CA GLY A 254 -18.93 -0.96 -5.62
C GLY A 254 -18.62 0.37 -4.93
N ALA A 255 -19.00 0.54 -3.65
CA ALA A 255 -18.67 1.73 -2.87
C ALA A 255 -17.17 1.78 -2.54
N GLY A 256 -16.61 0.68 -2.05
CA GLY A 256 -15.17 0.58 -1.78
C GLY A 256 -14.32 0.74 -3.03
N GLN A 257 -14.72 0.14 -4.15
CA GLN A 257 -13.96 0.24 -5.41
C GLN A 257 -14.03 1.64 -6.05
N ARG A 258 -15.07 2.42 -5.78
CA ARG A 258 -15.06 3.86 -6.13
C ARG A 258 -14.00 4.63 -5.33
N ILE A 259 -13.84 4.34 -4.04
CA ILE A 259 -12.77 4.95 -3.21
C ILE A 259 -11.40 4.52 -3.73
N VAL A 260 -11.21 3.24 -4.08
CA VAL A 260 -9.99 2.73 -4.71
C VAL A 260 -9.60 3.59 -5.92
N SER A 261 -10.55 3.85 -6.82
CA SER A 261 -10.35 4.70 -8.01
C SER A 261 -10.05 6.16 -7.65
N GLN A 262 -10.80 6.74 -6.72
CA GLN A 262 -10.64 8.15 -6.30
C GLN A 262 -9.27 8.41 -5.67
N VAL A 263 -8.75 7.46 -4.91
CA VAL A 263 -7.42 7.55 -4.30
C VAL A 263 -6.29 7.43 -5.33
N GLY A 264 -6.58 6.85 -6.50
CA GLY A 264 -5.62 6.68 -7.60
C GLY A 264 -5.04 5.27 -7.72
N PHE A 265 -5.69 4.28 -7.12
CA PHE A 265 -5.47 2.87 -7.41
C PHE A 265 -6.35 2.41 -8.57
N VAL A 266 -6.09 1.22 -9.07
CA VAL A 266 -6.87 0.62 -10.16
C VAL A 266 -7.84 -0.40 -9.57
N PRO A 267 -9.16 -0.20 -9.79
CA PRO A 267 -10.18 -1.13 -9.29
C PRO A 267 -10.01 -2.54 -9.86
N ILE A 268 -10.51 -3.53 -9.10
CA ILE A 268 -10.51 -4.95 -9.51
C ILE A 268 -11.65 -5.29 -10.48
N LYS A 269 -12.62 -4.39 -10.62
CA LYS A 269 -13.80 -4.53 -11.52
C LYS A 269 -14.04 -3.23 -12.28
#